data_383436d6f7e40e5b3c2866559ca73b7c
#
_entry.id   383436d6f7e40e5b3c2866559ca73b7c
#
_cell.length_a   1.000
_cell.length_b   1.000
_cell.length_c   1.000
_cell.angle_alpha   90.00
_cell.angle_beta   90.00
_cell.angle_gamma   90.00
#
_symmetry.space_group_name_H-M   'P 1'
#
loop_
_entity.id
_entity.type
_entity.pdbx_description
1 polymer ?
#
loop_
_entity_poly.entity_id
_entity_poly.type
_entity_poly.pdbx_seq_one_letter_code
_entity_poly.pdbx_strand_id
1 'polypeptide(L)'
;MKILVINCGSSSLKYQLIDMQGEKVLCKGLCERIGMESSMITHEANGNKATTPAIFPTHTEAFAEVVKKMTTGDGKVIDDVSEINAIGHRVVHGGEKFQASCLITPEVIETLRELSPLAPLHNPAGILGIEAAKKVFGDIPNVAVFDTAFHSTMPPKAFMYAIPYEYYEKYGVRRYGFHGTSHKYVSYRAAEYLEEPIDRLKLITCHLGNGSSIAAVDQGKVVDTSMGMTPLAGRMMGTRCGDIDPSVVNYLKYTLNITGHQLDEILNKKSGLLGVSGVSSDKRDVEAAAAAGNPRAQLASDMLNYQIKKTIGSYIAAMGGVDAIVFTGGIGEHDADSRAKICHHMDWLGIRVDTDKNANAHKQNKDVVEITAWGAKVRTLVIETNEELMIARDTKEVLGNEGLL
;
A
#
# COMPACT_ATOMS: atom_id res chain seq x y z
N MET A 1 -14.49 -3.23 -21.38
CA MET A 1 -14.07 -1.93 -20.80
C MET A 1 -12.63 -2.02 -20.38
N LYS A 2 -11.75 -1.18 -20.94
CA LYS A 2 -10.32 -1.16 -20.64
C LYS A 2 -9.99 0.02 -19.76
N ILE A 3 -9.35 -0.22 -18.62
CA ILE A 3 -8.93 0.81 -17.66
C ILE A 3 -7.41 0.81 -17.54
N LEU A 4 -6.82 1.98 -17.74
CA LEU A 4 -5.41 2.20 -17.51
C LEU A 4 -5.19 2.65 -16.06
N VAL A 5 -4.48 1.84 -15.28
CA VAL A 5 -4.13 2.16 -13.89
C VAL A 5 -2.75 2.75 -13.83
N ILE A 6 -2.60 3.86 -13.12
CA ILE A 6 -1.38 4.66 -13.03
C ILE A 6 -0.99 4.88 -11.56
N ASN A 7 0.30 4.68 -11.30
CA ASN A 7 0.93 5.07 -10.03
C ASN A 7 2.20 5.87 -10.35
N CYS A 8 2.12 7.19 -10.16
CA CYS A 8 3.23 8.12 -10.40
C CYS A 8 4.01 8.41 -9.12
N GLY A 9 5.33 8.18 -9.20
CA GLY A 9 6.30 8.70 -8.26
C GLY A 9 7.05 9.91 -8.83
N SER A 10 7.94 10.52 -8.05
CA SER A 10 8.73 11.69 -8.49
C SER A 10 9.62 11.42 -9.72
N SER A 11 10.12 10.20 -9.86
CA SER A 11 10.99 9.77 -10.95
C SER A 11 10.60 8.43 -11.57
N SER A 12 9.35 8.01 -11.37
CA SER A 12 8.84 6.72 -11.87
C SER A 12 7.38 6.79 -12.24
N LEU A 13 6.95 5.91 -13.15
CA LEU A 13 5.57 5.74 -13.56
C LEU A 13 5.31 4.25 -13.75
N LYS A 14 4.52 3.65 -12.86
CA LYS A 14 4.04 2.27 -12.98
C LYS A 14 2.66 2.29 -13.60
N TYR A 15 2.40 1.37 -14.52
CA TYR A 15 1.11 1.28 -15.20
C TYR A 15 0.68 -0.16 -15.42
N GLN A 16 -0.65 -0.35 -15.50
CA GLN A 16 -1.31 -1.58 -15.98
C GLN A 16 -2.54 -1.21 -16.80
N LEU A 17 -2.71 -1.87 -17.95
CA LEU A 17 -3.95 -1.84 -18.70
C LEU A 17 -4.75 -3.11 -18.40
N ILE A 18 -5.95 -2.94 -17.86
CA ILE A 18 -6.80 -4.04 -17.42
C ILE A 18 -8.11 -4.03 -18.22
N ASP A 19 -8.44 -5.16 -18.84
CA ASP A 19 -9.78 -5.38 -19.37
C ASP A 19 -10.70 -5.85 -18.27
N MET A 20 -11.67 -5.03 -17.93
CA MET A 20 -12.65 -5.32 -16.87
C MET A 20 -13.65 -6.39 -17.22
N GLN A 21 -13.66 -6.88 -18.46
CA GLN A 21 -14.35 -8.11 -18.83
C GLN A 21 -13.47 -9.32 -18.47
N GLY A 22 -13.70 -9.87 -17.28
CA GLY A 22 -12.89 -10.95 -16.73
C GLY A 22 -11.62 -10.48 -15.98
N GLU A 23 -11.45 -9.17 -15.77
CA GLU A 23 -10.39 -8.54 -14.97
C GLU A 23 -8.98 -8.96 -15.40
N LYS A 24 -8.79 -9.03 -16.72
CA LYS A 24 -7.55 -9.52 -17.33
C LYS A 24 -6.54 -8.38 -17.53
N VAL A 25 -5.33 -8.53 -17.01
CA VAL A 25 -4.21 -7.65 -17.32
C VAL A 25 -3.77 -7.86 -18.78
N LEU A 26 -3.90 -6.84 -19.60
CA LEU A 26 -3.47 -6.85 -21.01
C LEU A 26 -1.97 -6.55 -21.12
N CYS A 27 -1.50 -5.54 -20.38
CA CYS A 27 -0.08 -5.22 -20.24
C CYS A 27 0.19 -4.53 -18.91
N LYS A 28 1.45 -4.54 -18.50
CA LYS A 28 1.96 -3.78 -17.36
C LYS A 28 3.37 -3.28 -17.63
N GLY A 29 3.79 -2.25 -16.91
CA GLY A 29 5.14 -1.75 -17.07
C GLY A 29 5.53 -0.71 -16.06
N LEU A 30 6.79 -0.29 -16.20
CA LEU A 30 7.44 0.67 -15.32
C LEU A 30 8.38 1.54 -16.12
N CYS A 31 8.19 2.86 -16.07
CA CYS A 31 9.17 3.85 -16.49
C CYS A 31 9.95 4.28 -15.25
N GLU A 32 11.28 4.25 -15.36
CA GLU A 32 12.19 4.57 -14.26
C GLU A 32 13.13 5.69 -14.63
N ARG A 33 13.62 6.41 -13.61
CA ARG A 33 14.59 7.50 -13.73
C ARG A 33 14.11 8.62 -14.66
N ILE A 34 12.82 8.95 -14.56
CA ILE A 34 12.22 10.09 -15.25
C ILE A 34 12.94 11.37 -14.77
N GLY A 35 13.34 12.22 -15.71
CA GLY A 35 14.16 13.42 -15.45
C GLY A 35 15.66 13.17 -15.32
N MET A 36 16.14 11.94 -15.60
CA MET A 36 17.54 11.56 -15.52
C MET A 36 18.06 11.07 -16.89
N GLU A 37 19.38 11.12 -17.10
CA GLU A 37 20.01 10.72 -18.38
C GLU A 37 19.88 9.23 -18.71
N SER A 38 19.66 8.36 -17.70
CA SER A 38 19.62 6.91 -17.86
C SER A 38 18.22 6.34 -17.66
N SER A 39 17.20 6.98 -18.22
CA SER A 39 15.82 6.50 -18.15
C SER A 39 15.62 5.18 -18.88
N MET A 40 14.68 4.38 -18.43
CA MET A 40 14.31 3.11 -19.05
C MET A 40 12.83 2.82 -18.91
N ILE A 41 12.29 2.01 -19.81
CA ILE A 41 10.96 1.43 -19.72
C ILE A 41 11.03 -0.08 -19.72
N THR A 42 10.39 -0.70 -18.75
CA THR A 42 10.06 -2.12 -18.76
C THR A 42 8.60 -2.26 -19.17
N HIS A 43 8.34 -3.08 -20.19
CA HIS A 43 6.98 -3.38 -20.65
C HIS A 43 6.79 -4.89 -20.73
N GLU A 44 5.67 -5.36 -20.21
CA GLU A 44 5.30 -6.78 -20.22
C GLU A 44 3.90 -6.93 -20.84
N ALA A 45 3.82 -7.65 -21.94
CA ALA A 45 2.59 -7.93 -22.68
C ALA A 45 2.73 -9.23 -23.48
N ASN A 46 1.64 -9.93 -23.75
CA ASN A 46 1.62 -11.13 -24.59
C ASN A 46 2.63 -12.22 -24.15
N GLY A 47 2.92 -12.33 -22.85
CA GLY A 47 3.92 -13.25 -22.30
C GLY A 47 5.36 -12.82 -22.46
N ASN A 48 5.65 -11.66 -23.08
CA ASN A 48 6.98 -11.11 -23.28
C ASN A 48 7.23 -9.94 -22.32
N LYS A 49 8.41 -9.92 -21.72
CA LYS A 49 8.88 -8.80 -20.90
C LYS A 49 10.16 -8.24 -21.49
N ALA A 50 10.17 -6.95 -21.79
CA ALA A 50 11.32 -6.26 -22.35
C ALA A 50 11.63 -4.98 -21.58
N THR A 51 12.91 -4.73 -21.31
CA THR A 51 13.41 -3.46 -20.77
C THR A 51 14.23 -2.78 -21.83
N THR A 52 13.87 -1.54 -22.15
CA THR A 52 14.53 -0.75 -23.19
C THR A 52 14.97 0.61 -22.64
N PRO A 53 16.17 1.12 -22.99
CA PRO A 53 16.54 2.50 -22.71
C PRO A 53 15.55 3.46 -23.37
N ALA A 54 15.30 4.58 -22.71
CA ALA A 54 14.43 5.63 -23.21
C ALA A 54 14.90 7.00 -22.70
N ILE A 55 14.32 8.08 -23.22
CA ILE A 55 14.61 9.44 -22.77
C ILE A 55 13.29 10.04 -22.26
N PHE A 56 13.21 10.25 -20.96
CA PHE A 56 12.05 10.84 -20.31
C PHE A 56 12.43 12.11 -19.57
N PRO A 57 12.45 13.29 -20.23
CA PRO A 57 12.67 14.56 -19.55
C PRO A 57 11.59 14.81 -18.49
N THR A 58 10.34 14.44 -18.78
CA THR A 58 9.19 14.57 -17.88
C THR A 58 8.27 13.33 -17.94
N HIS A 59 7.24 13.31 -17.12
CA HIS A 59 6.21 12.27 -17.15
C HIS A 59 5.41 12.27 -18.46
N THR A 60 5.34 13.42 -19.19
CA THR A 60 4.64 13.47 -20.47
C THR A 60 5.30 12.57 -21.52
N GLU A 61 6.63 12.59 -21.63
CA GLU A 61 7.37 11.72 -22.55
C GLU A 61 7.30 10.24 -22.11
N ALA A 62 7.28 10.00 -20.79
CA ALA A 62 7.07 8.65 -20.28
C ALA A 62 5.69 8.10 -20.69
N PHE A 63 4.61 8.87 -20.55
CA PHE A 63 3.28 8.48 -21.03
C PHE A 63 3.23 8.28 -22.56
N ALA A 64 3.86 9.14 -23.33
CA ALA A 64 3.92 8.98 -24.78
C ALA A 64 4.60 7.65 -25.19
N GLU A 65 5.67 7.25 -24.50
CA GLU A 65 6.33 5.96 -24.76
C GLU A 65 5.46 4.78 -24.28
N VAL A 66 4.72 4.92 -23.16
CA VAL A 66 3.74 3.91 -22.70
C VAL A 66 2.67 3.70 -23.78
N VAL A 67 2.10 4.76 -24.34
CA VAL A 67 1.14 4.68 -25.46
C VAL A 67 1.76 3.95 -26.65
N LYS A 68 2.96 4.32 -27.06
CA LYS A 68 3.66 3.67 -28.16
C LYS A 68 3.88 2.19 -27.91
N LYS A 69 4.27 1.76 -26.69
CA LYS A 69 4.43 0.34 -26.34
C LYS A 69 3.12 -0.43 -26.38
N MET A 70 1.99 0.21 -25.99
CA MET A 70 0.67 -0.42 -26.03
C MET A 70 0.09 -0.54 -27.44
N THR A 71 0.49 0.35 -28.37
CA THR A 71 -0.13 0.45 -29.71
C THR A 71 0.75 -0.07 -30.85
N THR A 72 2.05 -0.33 -30.61
CA THR A 72 3.00 -0.73 -31.67
C THR A 72 3.92 -1.87 -31.24
N GLY A 73 4.45 -2.62 -32.22
CA GLY A 73 5.44 -3.69 -32.00
C GLY A 73 4.89 -4.92 -31.28
N ASP A 74 5.80 -5.73 -30.73
CA ASP A 74 5.46 -7.01 -30.08
C ASP A 74 4.69 -6.86 -28.76
N GLY A 75 4.74 -5.67 -28.15
CA GLY A 75 4.03 -5.33 -26.93
C GLY A 75 2.63 -4.76 -27.15
N LYS A 76 2.18 -4.67 -28.42
CA LYS A 76 0.87 -4.11 -28.78
C LYS A 76 -0.29 -4.92 -28.16
N VAL A 77 -1.20 -4.20 -27.49
CA VAL A 77 -2.41 -4.77 -26.85
C VAL A 77 -3.68 -3.99 -27.20
N ILE A 78 -3.56 -2.82 -27.82
CA ILE A 78 -4.65 -2.00 -28.36
C ILE A 78 -4.24 -1.42 -29.72
N ASP A 79 -5.22 -1.10 -30.56
CA ASP A 79 -4.96 -0.47 -31.86
C ASP A 79 -4.79 1.04 -31.71
N ASP A 80 -5.58 1.64 -30.82
CA ASP A 80 -5.61 3.09 -30.59
C ASP A 80 -5.93 3.41 -29.12
N VAL A 81 -5.50 4.58 -28.63
CA VAL A 81 -5.76 5.05 -27.27
C VAL A 81 -7.24 5.23 -26.94
N SER A 82 -8.08 5.43 -27.95
CA SER A 82 -9.55 5.53 -27.79
C SER A 82 -10.19 4.24 -27.24
N GLU A 83 -9.47 3.13 -27.29
CA GLU A 83 -9.92 1.89 -26.63
C GLU A 83 -9.81 1.93 -25.10
N ILE A 84 -9.07 2.89 -24.54
CA ILE A 84 -8.97 3.13 -23.11
C ILE A 84 -10.19 3.93 -22.67
N ASN A 85 -11.05 3.34 -21.86
CA ASN A 85 -12.30 3.96 -21.43
C ASN A 85 -12.13 4.89 -20.22
N ALA A 86 -11.12 4.63 -19.37
CA ALA A 86 -10.82 5.47 -18.21
C ALA A 86 -9.39 5.26 -17.72
N ILE A 87 -8.92 6.21 -16.91
CA ILE A 87 -7.61 6.16 -16.24
C ILE A 87 -7.83 6.26 -14.73
N GLY A 88 -7.40 5.25 -13.98
CA GLY A 88 -7.39 5.26 -12.52
C GLY A 88 -6.02 5.67 -11.99
N HIS A 89 -5.96 6.71 -11.18
CA HIS A 89 -4.73 7.22 -10.57
C HIS A 89 -4.69 6.88 -9.09
N ARG A 90 -3.60 6.24 -8.64
CA ARG A 90 -3.29 6.16 -7.22
C ARG A 90 -2.88 7.53 -6.71
N VAL A 91 -3.56 8.01 -5.68
CA VAL A 91 -3.23 9.25 -4.95
C VAL A 91 -2.98 8.89 -3.50
N VAL A 92 -1.84 9.30 -2.95
CA VAL A 92 -1.42 8.84 -1.62
C VAL A 92 -2.26 9.46 -0.51
N HIS A 93 -2.61 10.74 -0.57
CA HIS A 93 -3.27 11.42 0.54
C HIS A 93 -4.46 12.27 0.09
N GLY A 94 -5.66 11.86 0.51
CA GLY A 94 -6.91 12.57 0.27
C GLY A 94 -7.36 13.52 1.38
N GLY A 95 -6.62 13.58 2.51
CA GLY A 95 -7.03 14.35 3.69
C GLY A 95 -8.39 13.89 4.22
N GLU A 96 -9.13 14.82 4.79
CA GLU A 96 -10.54 14.63 5.16
C GLU A 96 -11.50 15.02 4.02
N LYS A 97 -10.97 15.61 2.95
CA LYS A 97 -11.74 16.07 1.80
C LYS A 97 -12.22 14.92 0.91
N PHE A 98 -11.38 13.89 0.76
CA PHE A 98 -11.68 12.74 -0.09
C PHE A 98 -11.82 11.46 0.74
N GLN A 99 -13.06 11.09 1.01
CA GLN A 99 -13.43 9.88 1.76
C GLN A 99 -13.74 8.68 0.85
N ALA A 100 -13.75 8.89 -0.46
CA ALA A 100 -13.96 7.88 -1.49
C ALA A 100 -13.19 8.27 -2.76
N SER A 101 -13.06 7.33 -3.68
CA SER A 101 -12.56 7.57 -5.03
C SER A 101 -13.49 8.54 -5.79
N CYS A 102 -12.95 9.42 -6.62
CA CYS A 102 -13.74 10.42 -7.33
C CYS A 102 -13.20 10.75 -8.73
N LEU A 103 -14.08 11.28 -9.60
CA LEU A 103 -13.70 11.83 -10.90
C LEU A 103 -12.78 13.04 -10.71
N ILE A 104 -11.69 13.11 -11.48
CA ILE A 104 -10.72 14.21 -11.41
C ILE A 104 -11.20 15.40 -12.22
N THR A 105 -11.73 16.41 -11.54
CA THR A 105 -12.07 17.72 -12.07
C THR A 105 -10.94 18.73 -11.80
N PRO A 106 -10.97 19.95 -12.37
CA PRO A 106 -10.04 21.02 -12.01
C PRO A 106 -10.05 21.33 -10.50
N GLU A 107 -11.21 21.30 -9.85
CA GLU A 107 -11.39 21.56 -8.42
C GLU A 107 -10.75 20.47 -7.57
N VAL A 108 -10.81 19.21 -8.01
CA VAL A 108 -10.12 18.08 -7.36
C VAL A 108 -8.61 18.29 -7.42
N ILE A 109 -8.06 18.72 -8.56
CA ILE A 109 -6.62 18.99 -8.70
C ILE A 109 -6.19 20.13 -7.76
N GLU A 110 -6.98 21.20 -7.66
CA GLU A 110 -6.67 22.31 -6.75
C GLU A 110 -6.70 21.88 -5.29
N THR A 111 -7.72 21.12 -4.90
CA THR A 111 -7.78 20.53 -3.54
C THR A 111 -6.59 19.64 -3.25
N LEU A 112 -6.12 18.85 -4.22
CA LEU A 112 -4.89 18.03 -4.06
C LEU A 112 -3.64 18.89 -3.87
N ARG A 113 -3.55 20.07 -4.49
CA ARG A 113 -2.46 21.03 -4.26
C ARG A 113 -2.49 21.56 -2.82
N GLU A 114 -3.68 21.93 -2.33
CA GLU A 114 -3.88 22.35 -0.93
C GLU A 114 -3.48 21.25 0.07
N LEU A 115 -3.74 19.98 -0.25
CA LEU A 115 -3.40 18.82 0.58
C LEU A 115 -1.93 18.38 0.46
N SER A 116 -1.16 18.93 -0.48
CA SER A 116 0.24 18.55 -0.71
C SER A 116 1.14 18.68 0.53
N PRO A 117 0.95 19.63 1.47
CA PRO A 117 1.69 19.67 2.72
C PRO A 117 1.53 18.41 3.61
N LEU A 118 0.43 17.65 3.48
CA LEU A 118 0.23 16.39 4.20
C LEU A 118 1.05 15.23 3.62
N ALA A 119 1.38 15.30 2.32
CA ALA A 119 2.17 14.29 1.62
C ALA A 119 3.13 14.93 0.60
N PRO A 120 4.12 15.72 1.06
CA PRO A 120 4.94 16.58 0.19
C PRO A 120 5.82 15.80 -0.81
N LEU A 121 6.10 14.53 -0.53
CA LEU A 121 6.89 13.66 -1.41
C LEU A 121 6.02 12.90 -2.43
N HIS A 122 4.70 12.88 -2.26
CA HIS A 122 3.79 12.01 -3.03
C HIS A 122 2.74 12.79 -3.82
N ASN A 123 1.95 13.65 -3.16
CA ASN A 123 0.86 14.36 -3.84
C ASN A 123 1.33 15.24 -5.00
N PRO A 124 2.43 16.02 -4.90
CA PRO A 124 2.92 16.77 -6.05
C PRO A 124 3.27 15.89 -7.25
N ALA A 125 3.90 14.73 -7.03
CA ALA A 125 4.22 13.79 -8.10
C ALA A 125 2.94 13.18 -8.71
N GLY A 126 1.95 12.84 -7.87
CA GLY A 126 0.64 12.39 -8.34
C GLY A 126 -0.07 13.41 -9.22
N ILE A 127 -0.07 14.69 -8.82
CA ILE A 127 -0.65 15.79 -9.61
C ILE A 127 0.05 15.92 -10.98
N LEU A 128 1.39 15.90 -11.00
CA LEU A 128 2.16 15.93 -12.25
C LEU A 128 1.79 14.76 -13.17
N GLY A 129 1.61 13.56 -12.59
CA GLY A 129 1.16 12.39 -13.34
C GLY A 129 -0.24 12.56 -13.91
N ILE A 130 -1.19 13.11 -13.16
CA ILE A 130 -2.55 13.39 -13.62
C ILE A 130 -2.53 14.42 -14.77
N GLU A 131 -1.82 15.51 -14.62
CA GLU A 131 -1.70 16.55 -15.64
C GLU A 131 -1.04 16.04 -16.93
N ALA A 132 0.01 15.23 -16.80
CA ALA A 132 0.68 14.58 -17.92
C ALA A 132 -0.25 13.58 -18.64
N ALA A 133 -1.01 12.78 -17.89
CA ALA A 133 -2.00 11.87 -18.46
C ALA A 133 -3.07 12.62 -19.23
N LYS A 134 -3.67 13.67 -18.66
CA LYS A 134 -4.67 14.51 -19.37
C LYS A 134 -4.12 15.10 -20.66
N LYS A 135 -2.85 15.51 -20.68
CA LYS A 135 -2.20 16.06 -21.88
C LYS A 135 -2.04 15.01 -23.00
N VAL A 136 -1.75 13.76 -22.63
CA VAL A 136 -1.46 12.67 -23.59
C VAL A 136 -2.74 11.97 -24.04
N PHE A 137 -3.67 11.72 -23.12
CA PHE A 137 -4.88 10.95 -23.38
C PHE A 137 -6.13 11.80 -23.65
N GLY A 138 -6.05 13.13 -23.53
CA GLY A 138 -7.15 14.04 -23.83
C GLY A 138 -8.33 13.90 -22.87
N ASP A 139 -9.55 13.73 -23.43
CA ASP A 139 -10.81 13.77 -22.70
C ASP A 139 -11.21 12.45 -22.03
N ILE A 140 -10.29 11.45 -22.01
CA ILE A 140 -10.55 10.19 -21.31
C ILE A 140 -10.80 10.48 -19.82
N PRO A 141 -11.88 9.96 -19.20
CA PRO A 141 -12.17 10.18 -17.79
C PRO A 141 -11.02 9.72 -16.88
N ASN A 142 -10.63 10.56 -15.94
CA ASN A 142 -9.60 10.27 -14.95
C ASN A 142 -10.23 10.18 -13.55
N VAL A 143 -9.88 9.16 -12.78
CA VAL A 143 -10.38 8.90 -11.42
C VAL A 143 -9.22 8.89 -10.44
N ALA A 144 -9.37 9.60 -9.33
CA ALA A 144 -8.45 9.54 -8.19
C ALA A 144 -8.90 8.45 -7.20
N VAL A 145 -7.98 7.55 -6.88
CA VAL A 145 -8.17 6.50 -5.86
C VAL A 145 -7.16 6.74 -4.74
N PHE A 146 -7.66 6.98 -3.53
CA PHE A 146 -6.85 7.47 -2.41
C PHE A 146 -6.44 6.35 -1.48
N ASP A 147 -5.15 6.27 -1.13
CA ASP A 147 -4.65 5.33 -0.11
C ASP A 147 -5.29 5.54 1.26
N THR A 148 -5.76 6.76 1.56
CA THR A 148 -6.39 7.12 2.83
C THR A 148 -7.90 6.86 2.88
N ALA A 149 -8.57 6.70 1.72
CA ALA A 149 -10.02 6.68 1.66
C ALA A 149 -10.66 5.50 2.41
N PHE A 150 -10.09 4.30 2.32
CA PHE A 150 -10.62 3.13 3.03
C PHE A 150 -10.60 3.29 4.54
N HIS A 151 -9.68 4.12 5.06
CA HIS A 151 -9.55 4.44 6.49
C HIS A 151 -10.43 5.60 6.96
N SER A 152 -11.18 6.24 6.08
CA SER A 152 -12.01 7.42 6.40
C SER A 152 -13.11 7.13 7.43
N THR A 153 -13.48 5.87 7.60
CA THR A 153 -14.51 5.41 8.53
C THR A 153 -14.06 5.30 9.99
N MET A 154 -12.77 5.55 10.28
CA MET A 154 -12.27 5.52 11.66
C MET A 154 -13.03 6.50 12.56
N PRO A 155 -13.45 6.10 13.76
CA PRO A 155 -14.10 7.00 14.71
C PRO A 155 -13.08 7.98 15.34
N PRO A 156 -13.51 9.16 15.81
CA PRO A 156 -12.64 10.17 16.41
C PRO A 156 -11.70 9.64 17.49
N LYS A 157 -12.17 8.75 18.36
CA LYS A 157 -11.38 8.11 19.42
C LYS A 157 -10.18 7.30 18.89
N ALA A 158 -10.20 6.87 17.62
CA ALA A 158 -9.12 6.10 17.00
C ALA A 158 -8.19 6.99 16.17
N PHE A 159 -8.69 8.05 15.55
CA PHE A 159 -7.87 8.91 14.69
C PHE A 159 -7.24 10.11 15.41
N MET A 160 -7.77 10.56 16.56
CA MET A 160 -7.27 11.73 17.27
C MET A 160 -5.95 11.42 17.98
N TYR A 161 -5.02 12.37 17.93
CA TYR A 161 -3.85 12.38 18.80
C TYR A 161 -4.16 13.16 20.08
N ALA A 162 -3.62 12.70 21.21
CA ALA A 162 -3.81 13.33 22.52
C ALA A 162 -2.90 14.58 22.70
N ILE A 163 -3.08 15.55 21.80
CA ILE A 163 -2.42 16.87 21.79
C ILE A 163 -3.50 17.95 21.71
N PRO A 164 -3.19 19.25 21.88
CA PRO A 164 -4.21 20.31 21.82
C PRO A 164 -5.11 20.18 20.58
N TYR A 165 -6.43 20.16 20.84
CA TYR A 165 -7.45 19.88 19.83
C TYR A 165 -7.40 20.86 18.64
N GLU A 166 -6.96 22.10 18.88
CA GLU A 166 -6.79 23.13 17.86
C GLU A 166 -5.86 22.72 16.69
N TYR A 167 -4.91 21.80 16.92
CA TYR A 167 -4.04 21.33 15.83
C TYR A 167 -4.78 20.41 14.87
N TYR A 168 -5.76 19.67 15.36
CA TYR A 168 -6.68 18.96 14.47
C TYR A 168 -7.55 19.95 13.69
N GLU A 169 -8.22 20.88 14.36
CA GLU A 169 -9.12 21.83 13.70
C GLU A 169 -8.44 22.70 12.66
N LYS A 170 -7.25 23.21 12.96
CA LYS A 170 -6.55 24.17 12.09
C LYS A 170 -5.70 23.52 11.01
N TYR A 171 -5.12 22.36 11.30
CA TYR A 171 -4.09 21.75 10.46
C TYR A 171 -4.38 20.32 10.05
N GLY A 172 -5.49 19.75 10.45
CA GLY A 172 -5.85 18.37 10.13
C GLY A 172 -4.90 17.34 10.75
N VAL A 173 -4.32 17.64 11.92
CA VAL A 173 -3.38 16.74 12.60
C VAL A 173 -4.14 15.60 13.24
N ARG A 174 -4.21 14.48 12.52
CA ARG A 174 -4.89 13.25 12.92
C ARG A 174 -4.25 12.04 12.25
N ARG A 175 -4.65 10.83 12.68
CA ARG A 175 -4.36 9.59 11.95
C ARG A 175 -5.21 9.53 10.68
N TYR A 176 -4.60 9.20 9.55
CA TYR A 176 -5.28 8.95 8.27
C TYR A 176 -5.16 7.48 7.86
N GLY A 177 -3.98 6.88 7.98
CA GLY A 177 -3.68 5.54 7.51
C GLY A 177 -3.40 5.49 6.00
N PHE A 178 -2.71 4.44 5.58
CA PHE A 178 -2.26 4.27 4.19
C PHE A 178 -2.37 2.80 3.78
N HIS A 179 -2.02 2.47 2.53
CA HIS A 179 -2.27 1.18 1.89
C HIS A 179 -3.76 0.82 1.85
N GLY A 180 -4.64 1.83 1.86
CA GLY A 180 -6.09 1.61 1.92
C GLY A 180 -6.61 0.76 0.77
N THR A 181 -6.05 0.92 -0.42
CA THR A 181 -6.40 0.12 -1.60
C THR A 181 -6.08 -1.36 -1.39
N SER A 182 -4.91 -1.66 -0.81
CA SER A 182 -4.53 -3.05 -0.47
C SER A 182 -5.42 -3.61 0.64
N HIS A 183 -5.61 -2.87 1.74
CA HIS A 183 -6.50 -3.31 2.83
C HIS A 183 -7.93 -3.55 2.36
N LYS A 184 -8.46 -2.68 1.50
CA LYS A 184 -9.76 -2.85 0.86
C LYS A 184 -9.80 -4.15 0.05
N TYR A 185 -8.86 -4.31 -0.88
CA TYR A 185 -8.79 -5.49 -1.75
C TYR A 185 -8.78 -6.80 -0.95
N VAL A 186 -7.85 -6.95 -0.01
CA VAL A 186 -7.70 -8.22 0.73
C VAL A 186 -8.85 -8.46 1.71
N SER A 187 -9.54 -7.42 2.19
CA SER A 187 -10.73 -7.57 3.02
C SER A 187 -11.90 -8.15 2.22
N TYR A 188 -12.14 -7.64 1.01
CA TYR A 188 -13.18 -8.20 0.12
C TYR A 188 -12.84 -9.61 -0.34
N ARG A 189 -11.55 -9.87 -0.67
CA ARG A 189 -11.11 -11.23 -1.06
C ARG A 189 -11.25 -12.22 0.10
N ALA A 190 -10.98 -11.79 1.34
CA ALA A 190 -11.19 -12.62 2.53
C ALA A 190 -12.67 -12.96 2.72
N ALA A 191 -13.56 -11.97 2.60
CA ALA A 191 -15.00 -12.17 2.70
C ALA A 191 -15.54 -13.16 1.64
N GLU A 192 -15.10 -12.99 0.38
CA GLU A 192 -15.43 -13.90 -0.72
C GLU A 192 -14.92 -15.33 -0.44
N TYR A 193 -13.68 -15.50 0.00
CA TYR A 193 -13.13 -16.80 0.34
C TYR A 193 -13.85 -17.47 1.52
N LEU A 194 -14.27 -16.69 2.51
CA LEU A 194 -14.99 -17.18 3.69
C LEU A 194 -16.48 -17.43 3.40
N GLU A 195 -16.95 -17.07 2.21
CA GLU A 195 -18.36 -17.15 1.79
C GLU A 195 -19.30 -16.40 2.75
N GLU A 196 -18.80 -15.31 3.35
CA GLU A 196 -19.56 -14.48 4.30
C GLU A 196 -19.60 -13.02 3.84
N PRO A 197 -20.73 -12.32 3.99
CA PRO A 197 -20.81 -10.89 3.71
C PRO A 197 -19.82 -10.10 4.58
N ILE A 198 -19.11 -9.13 3.97
CA ILE A 198 -18.09 -8.36 4.67
C ILE A 198 -18.65 -7.56 5.87
N ASP A 199 -19.92 -7.19 5.82
CA ASP A 199 -20.64 -6.49 6.89
C ASP A 199 -20.98 -7.37 8.11
N ARG A 200 -20.57 -8.65 8.09
CA ARG A 200 -20.65 -9.58 9.22
C ARG A 200 -19.31 -10.00 9.79
N LEU A 201 -18.23 -9.54 9.17
CA LEU A 201 -16.87 -9.98 9.49
C LEU A 201 -16.07 -8.92 10.26
N LYS A 202 -15.27 -9.40 11.20
CA LYS A 202 -14.20 -8.66 11.86
C LYS A 202 -12.85 -9.17 11.35
N LEU A 203 -12.16 -8.35 10.60
CA LEU A 203 -10.90 -8.72 9.94
C LEU A 203 -9.74 -7.88 10.48
N ILE A 204 -8.57 -8.50 10.60
CA ILE A 204 -7.31 -7.78 10.77
C ILE A 204 -6.48 -8.05 9.54
N THR A 205 -6.20 -7.01 8.76
CA THR A 205 -5.40 -7.11 7.54
C THR A 205 -4.00 -6.57 7.79
N CYS A 206 -2.99 -7.40 7.53
CA CYS A 206 -1.58 -7.11 7.76
C CYS A 206 -0.87 -6.98 6.40
N HIS A 207 -0.77 -5.75 5.88
CA HIS A 207 0.03 -5.46 4.69
C HIS A 207 1.48 -5.28 5.13
N LEU A 208 2.30 -6.30 4.90
CA LEU A 208 3.69 -6.36 5.36
C LEU A 208 4.64 -6.39 4.16
N GLY A 209 5.31 -5.28 3.94
CA GLY A 209 6.32 -5.10 2.90
C GLY A 209 7.48 -4.24 3.41
N ASN A 210 8.19 -3.57 2.52
CA ASN A 210 9.18 -2.56 2.92
C ASN A 210 8.50 -1.36 3.63
N GLY A 211 7.29 -0.96 3.21
CA GLY A 211 6.31 -0.25 4.03
C GLY A 211 5.33 -1.26 4.62
N SER A 212 4.91 -1.09 5.87
CA SER A 212 4.02 -2.02 6.55
C SER A 212 2.92 -1.30 7.32
N SER A 213 1.70 -1.78 7.19
CA SER A 213 0.54 -1.30 7.95
C SER A 213 -0.39 -2.44 8.31
N ILE A 214 -1.14 -2.25 9.40
CA ILE A 214 -2.16 -3.18 9.87
C ILE A 214 -3.44 -2.39 10.05
N ALA A 215 -4.55 -2.93 9.58
CA ALA A 215 -5.87 -2.32 9.74
C ALA A 215 -6.84 -3.27 10.44
N ALA A 216 -7.64 -2.70 11.34
CA ALA A 216 -8.79 -3.34 11.96
C ALA A 216 -10.03 -2.99 11.15
N VAL A 217 -10.65 -4.00 10.56
CA VAL A 217 -11.85 -3.85 9.72
C VAL A 217 -13.01 -4.53 10.40
N ASP A 218 -13.98 -3.76 10.88
CA ASP A 218 -15.19 -4.25 11.53
C ASP A 218 -16.39 -3.98 10.62
N GLN A 219 -17.03 -5.04 10.16
CA GLN A 219 -18.22 -4.95 9.29
C GLN A 219 -17.96 -4.12 8.01
N GLY A 220 -16.81 -4.34 7.37
CA GLY A 220 -16.41 -3.65 6.15
C GLY A 220 -15.87 -2.24 6.35
N LYS A 221 -15.81 -1.73 7.59
CA LYS A 221 -15.34 -0.39 7.93
C LYS A 221 -14.04 -0.45 8.73
N VAL A 222 -13.05 0.33 8.34
CA VAL A 222 -11.83 0.46 9.15
C VAL A 222 -12.17 1.22 10.44
N VAL A 223 -11.86 0.61 11.59
CA VAL A 223 -12.07 1.19 12.90
C VAL A 223 -10.77 1.63 13.57
N ASP A 224 -9.63 1.10 13.12
CA ASP A 224 -8.29 1.54 13.52
C ASP A 224 -7.25 1.12 12.45
N THR A 225 -6.11 1.80 12.42
CA THR A 225 -4.99 1.43 11.55
C THR A 225 -3.65 1.88 12.15
N SER A 226 -2.56 1.22 11.78
CA SER A 226 -1.26 1.44 12.42
C SER A 226 -0.50 2.65 11.89
N MET A 227 -0.58 2.98 10.60
CA MET A 227 0.03 4.20 10.07
C MET A 227 -0.76 5.42 10.55
N GLY A 228 -0.07 6.54 10.70
CA GLY A 228 -0.60 7.76 11.34
C GLY A 228 -1.01 8.84 10.36
N MET A 229 -0.65 10.08 10.70
CA MET A 229 -0.74 11.25 9.82
C MET A 229 0.11 11.05 8.56
N THR A 230 1.23 10.36 8.72
CA THR A 230 2.16 9.99 7.65
C THR A 230 2.41 8.48 7.66
N PRO A 231 3.01 7.91 6.59
CA PRO A 231 3.40 6.50 6.57
C PRO A 231 4.58 6.14 7.50
N LEU A 232 5.09 7.08 8.31
CA LEU A 232 6.19 6.84 9.25
C LEU A 232 5.72 6.10 10.51
N ALA A 233 4.57 6.49 11.06
CA ALA A 233 4.03 5.93 12.29
C ALA A 233 3.61 4.45 12.14
N GLY A 234 3.44 3.77 13.25
CA GLY A 234 3.00 2.38 13.34
C GLY A 234 4.15 1.44 13.67
N ARG A 235 4.30 0.38 12.92
CA ARG A 235 5.33 -0.63 13.17
C ARG A 235 6.64 -0.26 12.48
N MET A 236 7.76 -0.75 13.03
CA MET A 236 9.03 -0.64 12.32
C MET A 236 8.91 -1.26 10.94
N MET A 237 9.62 -0.70 9.96
CA MET A 237 9.58 -1.08 8.56
C MET A 237 11.01 -1.30 8.04
N GLY A 238 11.22 -1.41 6.75
CA GLY A 238 12.55 -1.57 6.17
C GLY A 238 13.54 -0.48 6.62
N THR A 239 13.13 0.80 6.50
CA THR A 239 13.96 1.98 6.85
C THR A 239 13.29 2.94 7.83
N ARG A 240 12.00 2.78 8.10
CA ARG A 240 11.21 3.67 8.97
C ARG A 240 11.18 3.14 10.40
N CYS A 241 11.28 4.03 11.38
CA CYS A 241 11.31 3.66 12.79
C CYS A 241 9.98 3.12 13.32
N GLY A 242 8.82 3.55 12.76
CA GLY A 242 7.52 3.33 13.37
C GLY A 242 7.30 4.21 14.60
N ASP A 243 6.44 3.75 15.52
CA ASP A 243 6.15 4.47 16.76
C ASP A 243 7.36 4.51 17.69
N ILE A 244 7.70 5.71 18.14
CA ILE A 244 8.74 5.96 19.15
C ILE A 244 8.20 6.94 20.19
N ASP A 245 8.85 7.02 21.36
CA ASP A 245 8.61 8.10 22.32
C ASP A 245 8.92 9.45 21.67
N PRO A 246 7.98 10.42 21.65
CA PRO A 246 8.21 11.74 21.08
C PRO A 246 9.42 12.47 21.69
N SER A 247 9.77 12.20 22.95
CA SER A 247 10.93 12.78 23.61
C SER A 247 12.26 12.33 23.00
N VAL A 248 12.30 11.14 22.39
CA VAL A 248 13.49 10.65 21.66
C VAL A 248 13.83 11.59 20.51
N VAL A 249 12.83 12.16 19.84
CA VAL A 249 12.99 13.10 18.72
C VAL A 249 13.80 14.32 19.17
N ASN A 250 13.38 14.94 20.27
CA ASN A 250 14.07 16.11 20.82
C ASN A 250 15.45 15.74 21.40
N TYR A 251 15.53 14.61 22.12
CA TYR A 251 16.80 14.13 22.68
C TYR A 251 17.88 13.96 21.60
N LEU A 252 17.55 13.26 20.52
CA LEU A 252 18.49 13.06 19.41
C LEU A 252 18.84 14.37 18.71
N LYS A 253 17.86 15.26 18.49
CA LYS A 253 18.09 16.56 17.86
C LYS A 253 19.12 17.39 18.62
N TYR A 254 18.99 17.47 19.94
CA TYR A 254 19.91 18.23 20.78
C TYR A 254 21.24 17.52 21.00
N THR A 255 21.23 16.21 21.25
CA THR A 255 22.45 15.44 21.50
C THR A 255 23.37 15.39 20.27
N LEU A 256 22.78 15.22 19.08
CA LEU A 256 23.55 15.15 17.84
C LEU A 256 23.73 16.51 17.17
N ASN A 257 23.14 17.56 17.71
CA ASN A 257 23.14 18.92 17.13
C ASN A 257 22.72 18.93 15.64
N ILE A 258 21.61 18.25 15.32
CA ILE A 258 21.11 18.09 13.96
C ILE A 258 19.84 18.90 13.71
N THR A 259 19.58 19.21 12.43
CA THR A 259 18.36 19.88 11.99
C THR A 259 17.14 18.95 12.03
N GLY A 260 15.92 19.51 11.98
CA GLY A 260 14.69 18.71 11.85
C GLY A 260 14.70 17.86 10.59
N HIS A 261 15.21 18.38 9.46
CA HIS A 261 15.33 17.62 8.21
C HIS A 261 16.28 16.41 8.32
N GLN A 262 17.44 16.59 8.96
CA GLN A 262 18.38 15.48 9.21
C GLN A 262 17.77 14.41 10.12
N LEU A 263 16.99 14.83 11.12
CA LEU A 263 16.29 13.91 12.00
C LEU A 263 15.19 13.15 11.25
N ASP A 264 14.40 13.85 10.42
CA ASP A 264 13.39 13.22 9.56
C ASP A 264 14.02 12.17 8.64
N GLU A 265 15.19 12.46 8.07
CA GLU A 265 15.94 11.50 7.26
C GLU A 265 16.37 10.26 8.08
N ILE A 266 16.80 10.43 9.33
CA ILE A 266 17.14 9.32 10.23
C ILE A 266 15.90 8.44 10.45
N LEU A 267 14.76 9.03 10.80
CA LEU A 267 13.55 8.29 11.16
C LEU A 267 12.92 7.58 9.96
N ASN A 268 13.00 8.16 8.77
CA ASN A 268 12.38 7.62 7.56
C ASN A 268 13.29 6.71 6.73
N LYS A 269 14.62 6.96 6.70
CA LYS A 269 15.53 6.32 5.74
C LYS A 269 16.66 5.51 6.37
N LYS A 270 16.96 5.71 7.67
CA LYS A 270 18.11 5.10 8.34
C LYS A 270 17.74 4.28 9.57
N SER A 271 16.47 4.08 9.81
CA SER A 271 15.87 3.36 10.94
C SER A 271 15.33 1.98 10.52
N GLY A 272 14.40 1.44 11.25
CA GLY A 272 13.73 0.17 10.94
C GLY A 272 14.67 -1.01 10.95
N LEU A 273 14.43 -1.98 10.05
CA LEU A 273 15.27 -3.17 9.89
C LEU A 273 16.72 -2.78 9.60
N LEU A 274 16.93 -1.82 8.69
CA LEU A 274 18.28 -1.30 8.36
C LEU A 274 18.98 -0.75 9.59
N GLY A 275 18.32 0.14 10.33
CA GLY A 275 18.95 0.83 11.47
C GLY A 275 19.28 -0.10 12.62
N VAL A 276 18.39 -1.04 12.95
CA VAL A 276 18.58 -1.98 14.05
C VAL A 276 19.58 -3.08 13.66
N SER A 277 19.41 -3.73 12.51
CA SER A 277 20.29 -4.80 12.07
C SER A 277 21.68 -4.29 11.69
N GLY A 278 21.78 -3.11 11.09
CA GLY A 278 23.01 -2.61 10.48
C GLY A 278 23.38 -3.36 9.20
N VAL A 279 22.45 -4.13 8.61
CA VAL A 279 22.69 -5.00 7.44
C VAL A 279 21.96 -4.47 6.22
N SER A 280 20.62 -4.48 6.25
CA SER A 280 19.79 -4.18 5.09
C SER A 280 18.38 -3.73 5.54
N SER A 281 17.69 -3.05 4.64
CA SER A 281 16.24 -2.80 4.75
C SER A 281 15.40 -3.98 4.24
N ASP A 282 16.02 -4.91 3.51
CA ASP A 282 15.37 -6.11 3.01
C ASP A 282 15.32 -7.18 4.09
N LYS A 283 14.11 -7.65 4.39
CA LYS A 283 13.88 -8.67 5.42
C LYS A 283 14.64 -9.98 5.13
N ARG A 284 14.82 -10.34 3.86
CA ARG A 284 15.52 -11.55 3.44
C ARG A 284 17.01 -11.50 3.80
N ASP A 285 17.66 -10.35 3.59
CA ASP A 285 19.06 -10.15 3.96
C ASP A 285 19.24 -10.17 5.48
N VAL A 286 18.28 -9.57 6.22
CA VAL A 286 18.27 -9.56 7.68
C VAL A 286 18.12 -10.99 8.23
N GLU A 287 17.21 -11.80 7.67
CA GLU A 287 17.04 -13.21 8.05
C GLU A 287 18.29 -14.05 7.76
N ALA A 288 18.90 -13.86 6.58
CA ALA A 288 20.13 -14.55 6.24
C ALA A 288 21.28 -14.20 7.21
N ALA A 289 21.41 -12.93 7.59
CA ALA A 289 22.40 -12.49 8.57
C ALA A 289 22.11 -13.05 9.97
N ALA A 290 20.84 -13.09 10.39
CA ALA A 290 20.42 -13.69 11.66
C ALA A 290 20.75 -15.19 11.71
N ALA A 291 20.45 -15.93 10.65
CA ALA A 291 20.79 -17.35 10.51
C ALA A 291 22.31 -17.59 10.54
N ALA A 292 23.12 -16.64 10.06
CA ALA A 292 24.57 -16.64 10.15
C ALA A 292 25.11 -16.22 11.53
N GLY A 293 24.23 -15.99 12.52
CA GLY A 293 24.60 -15.67 13.91
C GLY A 293 24.76 -14.18 14.21
N ASN A 294 24.28 -13.26 13.36
CA ASN A 294 24.31 -11.83 13.66
C ASN A 294 23.21 -11.48 14.69
N PRO A 295 23.57 -11.10 15.94
CA PRO A 295 22.58 -10.86 17.00
C PRO A 295 21.72 -9.62 16.76
N ARG A 296 22.23 -8.60 16.06
CA ARG A 296 21.44 -7.40 15.74
C ARG A 296 20.42 -7.69 14.64
N ALA A 297 20.77 -8.54 13.68
CA ALA A 297 19.82 -8.99 12.65
C ALA A 297 18.69 -9.82 13.27
N GLN A 298 19.03 -10.74 14.19
CA GLN A 298 18.04 -11.49 14.96
C GLN A 298 17.12 -10.55 15.76
N LEU A 299 17.70 -9.58 16.49
CA LEU A 299 16.93 -8.60 17.25
C LEU A 299 15.96 -7.81 16.34
N ALA A 300 16.42 -7.35 15.17
CA ALA A 300 15.59 -6.61 14.24
C ALA A 300 14.38 -7.41 13.74
N SER A 301 14.60 -8.70 13.42
CA SER A 301 13.53 -9.62 13.04
C SER A 301 12.54 -9.84 14.19
N ASP A 302 13.04 -10.07 15.39
CA ASP A 302 12.20 -10.31 16.58
C ASP A 302 11.37 -9.06 16.94
N MET A 303 11.96 -7.86 16.86
CA MET A 303 11.26 -6.60 17.09
C MET A 303 10.11 -6.41 16.10
N LEU A 304 10.34 -6.67 14.81
CA LEU A 304 9.30 -6.56 13.77
C LEU A 304 8.12 -7.47 14.08
N ASN A 305 8.39 -8.76 14.27
CA ASN A 305 7.36 -9.77 14.53
C ASN A 305 6.60 -9.49 15.85
N TYR A 306 7.31 -9.06 16.90
CA TYR A 306 6.72 -8.67 18.18
C TYR A 306 5.77 -7.47 18.06
N GLN A 307 6.17 -6.42 17.33
CA GLN A 307 5.34 -5.25 17.15
C GLN A 307 4.06 -5.55 16.35
N ILE A 308 4.16 -6.40 15.31
CA ILE A 308 3.00 -6.84 14.53
C ILE A 308 2.04 -7.62 15.42
N LYS A 309 2.54 -8.59 16.18
CA LYS A 309 1.76 -9.39 17.13
C LYS A 309 1.01 -8.52 18.15
N LYS A 310 1.69 -7.54 18.75
CA LYS A 310 1.07 -6.58 19.70
C LYS A 310 -0.07 -5.82 19.04
N THR A 311 0.12 -5.37 17.80
CA THR A 311 -0.90 -4.62 17.06
C THR A 311 -2.13 -5.49 16.79
N ILE A 312 -1.93 -6.73 16.35
CA ILE A 312 -3.04 -7.69 16.17
C ILE A 312 -3.81 -7.84 17.49
N GLY A 313 -3.12 -8.08 18.61
CA GLY A 313 -3.75 -8.21 19.92
C GLY A 313 -4.54 -6.95 20.34
N SER A 314 -3.99 -5.76 20.10
CA SER A 314 -4.68 -4.50 20.40
C SER A 314 -5.95 -4.31 19.56
N TYR A 315 -5.92 -4.71 18.28
CA TYR A 315 -7.07 -4.59 17.39
C TYR A 315 -8.16 -5.62 17.68
N ILE A 316 -7.79 -6.83 18.12
CA ILE A 316 -8.76 -7.81 18.65
C ILE A 316 -9.51 -7.22 19.83
N ALA A 317 -8.79 -6.57 20.75
CA ALA A 317 -9.42 -5.90 21.90
C ALA A 317 -10.31 -4.71 21.47
N ALA A 318 -9.84 -3.89 20.51
CA ALA A 318 -10.59 -2.73 20.02
C ALA A 318 -11.91 -3.13 19.33
N MET A 319 -11.92 -4.23 18.58
CA MET A 319 -13.10 -4.76 17.89
C MET A 319 -13.95 -5.70 18.75
N GLY A 320 -13.45 -6.14 19.92
CA GLY A 320 -14.13 -7.14 20.76
C GLY A 320 -14.16 -8.54 20.14
N GLY A 321 -13.14 -8.88 19.34
CA GLY A 321 -12.98 -10.17 18.66
C GLY A 321 -12.40 -10.02 17.25
N VAL A 322 -12.20 -11.15 16.58
CA VAL A 322 -11.73 -11.24 15.18
C VAL A 322 -12.19 -12.57 14.59
N ASP A 323 -12.61 -12.55 13.32
CA ASP A 323 -13.00 -13.74 12.58
C ASP A 323 -11.83 -14.25 11.73
N ALA A 324 -11.08 -13.33 11.11
CA ALA A 324 -9.90 -13.72 10.36
C ALA A 324 -8.76 -12.69 10.42
N ILE A 325 -7.53 -13.21 10.33
CA ILE A 325 -6.29 -12.45 10.13
C ILE A 325 -5.81 -12.69 8.70
N VAL A 326 -5.52 -11.63 7.98
CA VAL A 326 -5.05 -11.68 6.61
C VAL A 326 -3.63 -11.15 6.53
N PHE A 327 -2.70 -11.98 6.06
CA PHE A 327 -1.33 -11.61 5.73
C PHE A 327 -1.21 -11.32 4.23
N THR A 328 -0.64 -10.16 3.89
CA THR A 328 -0.44 -9.71 2.52
C THR A 328 0.80 -8.82 2.40
N GLY A 329 1.14 -8.42 1.17
CA GLY A 329 2.39 -7.73 0.88
C GLY A 329 3.60 -8.66 0.92
N GLY A 330 4.73 -8.24 0.38
CA GLY A 330 5.86 -9.14 0.10
C GLY A 330 6.33 -9.98 1.29
N ILE A 331 6.40 -9.43 2.51
CA ILE A 331 6.72 -10.19 3.73
C ILE A 331 5.51 -11.04 4.14
N GLY A 332 4.31 -10.47 4.15
CA GLY A 332 3.11 -11.20 4.57
C GLY A 332 2.81 -12.42 3.70
N GLU A 333 3.05 -12.32 2.40
CA GLU A 333 2.80 -13.39 1.42
C GLU A 333 3.89 -14.46 1.40
N HIS A 334 5.17 -14.08 1.51
CA HIS A 334 6.27 -14.99 1.23
C HIS A 334 7.06 -15.44 2.47
N ASP A 335 6.97 -14.74 3.62
CA ASP A 335 7.73 -15.08 4.83
C ASP A 335 6.91 -15.93 5.81
N ALA A 336 6.97 -17.24 5.63
CA ALA A 336 6.28 -18.21 6.48
C ALA A 336 6.79 -18.19 7.93
N ASP A 337 8.07 -17.91 8.15
CA ASP A 337 8.67 -17.85 9.49
C ASP A 337 8.14 -16.65 10.28
N SER A 338 8.07 -15.48 9.65
CA SER A 338 7.45 -14.30 10.28
C SER A 338 5.98 -14.55 10.62
N ARG A 339 5.17 -15.12 9.72
CA ARG A 339 3.77 -15.45 10.05
C ARG A 339 3.65 -16.40 11.23
N ALA A 340 4.49 -17.44 11.29
CA ALA A 340 4.53 -18.38 12.42
C ALA A 340 4.92 -17.67 13.73
N LYS A 341 5.97 -16.85 13.72
CA LYS A 341 6.45 -16.10 14.91
C LYS A 341 5.40 -15.06 15.38
N ILE A 342 4.73 -14.37 14.45
CA ILE A 342 3.66 -13.42 14.79
C ILE A 342 2.51 -14.13 15.49
N CYS A 343 2.07 -15.29 15.00
CA CYS A 343 0.96 -16.04 15.56
C CYS A 343 1.32 -16.93 16.76
N HIS A 344 2.62 -17.10 17.07
CA HIS A 344 3.09 -17.95 18.16
C HIS A 344 2.55 -17.48 19.51
N HIS A 345 2.08 -18.42 20.36
CA HIS A 345 1.43 -18.13 21.66
C HIS A 345 0.20 -17.23 21.59
N MET A 346 -0.58 -17.34 20.52
CA MET A 346 -1.90 -16.68 20.39
C MET A 346 -3.06 -17.69 20.43
N ASP A 347 -2.80 -18.94 20.82
CA ASP A 347 -3.80 -20.03 20.89
C ASP A 347 -4.98 -19.67 21.80
N TRP A 348 -4.72 -18.96 22.88
CA TRP A 348 -5.74 -18.51 23.83
C TRP A 348 -6.73 -17.48 23.21
N LEU A 349 -6.35 -16.83 22.10
CA LEU A 349 -7.22 -16.00 21.26
C LEU A 349 -7.92 -16.81 20.15
N GLY A 350 -7.64 -18.11 20.07
CA GLY A 350 -8.15 -18.97 19.01
C GLY A 350 -7.36 -18.90 17.72
N ILE A 351 -6.18 -18.28 17.73
CA ILE A 351 -5.31 -18.09 16.56
C ILE A 351 -4.22 -19.18 16.62
N ARG A 352 -4.20 -20.07 15.62
CA ARG A 352 -3.16 -21.07 15.46
C ARG A 352 -2.94 -21.36 13.99
N VAL A 353 -1.68 -21.35 13.59
CA VAL A 353 -1.24 -21.58 12.21
C VAL A 353 -0.79 -23.03 12.04
N ASP A 354 -1.24 -23.65 10.96
CA ASP A 354 -0.79 -24.97 10.51
C ASP A 354 0.61 -24.84 9.89
N THR A 355 1.59 -25.56 10.44
CA THR A 355 2.99 -25.43 10.03
C THR A 355 3.22 -25.80 8.57
N ASP A 356 2.60 -26.89 8.10
CA ASP A 356 2.80 -27.39 6.73
C ASP A 356 2.08 -26.52 5.70
N LYS A 357 0.84 -26.10 5.98
CA LYS A 357 0.10 -25.18 5.13
C LYS A 357 0.83 -23.83 5.02
N ASN A 358 1.33 -23.31 6.15
CA ASN A 358 2.07 -22.06 6.20
C ASN A 358 3.37 -22.11 5.40
N ALA A 359 4.18 -23.15 5.58
CA ALA A 359 5.44 -23.34 4.86
C ALA A 359 5.26 -23.47 3.34
N ASN A 360 4.12 -23.99 2.91
CA ASN A 360 3.81 -24.22 1.50
C ASN A 360 2.82 -23.21 0.89
N ALA A 361 2.43 -22.15 1.60
CA ALA A 361 1.43 -21.20 1.15
C ALA A 361 1.79 -20.60 -0.24
N HIS A 362 3.02 -20.12 -0.40
CA HIS A 362 3.52 -19.51 -1.63
C HIS A 362 3.66 -20.48 -2.82
N LYS A 363 3.62 -21.80 -2.58
CA LYS A 363 3.77 -22.83 -3.62
C LYS A 363 2.44 -23.23 -4.27
N GLN A 364 1.32 -22.80 -3.72
CA GLN A 364 0.01 -23.25 -4.17
C GLN A 364 -0.50 -22.55 -5.44
N ASN A 365 0.18 -21.50 -5.90
CA ASN A 365 -0.23 -20.68 -7.05
C ASN A 365 -1.71 -20.28 -7.00
N LYS A 366 -2.15 -19.87 -5.81
CA LYS A 366 -3.50 -19.39 -5.50
C LYS A 366 -3.39 -17.99 -4.92
N ASP A 367 -4.32 -17.14 -5.27
CA ASP A 367 -4.43 -15.78 -4.75
C ASP A 367 -4.86 -15.73 -3.28
N VAL A 368 -5.54 -16.77 -2.78
CA VAL A 368 -5.92 -16.94 -1.36
C VAL A 368 -5.51 -18.32 -0.87
N VAL A 369 -4.74 -18.38 0.20
CA VAL A 369 -4.34 -19.63 0.86
C VAL A 369 -4.68 -19.56 2.34
N GLU A 370 -5.45 -20.52 2.82
CA GLU A 370 -5.72 -20.64 4.24
C GLU A 370 -4.66 -21.48 4.94
N ILE A 371 -4.10 -20.91 6.00
CA ILE A 371 -3.06 -21.52 6.83
C ILE A 371 -3.52 -21.82 8.26
N THR A 372 -4.81 -21.80 8.52
CA THR A 372 -5.44 -22.09 9.81
C THR A 372 -5.16 -23.54 10.23
N ALA A 373 -4.70 -23.73 11.47
CA ALA A 373 -4.57 -25.06 12.05
C ALA A 373 -5.94 -25.63 12.41
N TRP A 374 -6.04 -26.98 12.38
CA TRP A 374 -7.27 -27.66 12.76
C TRP A 374 -7.71 -27.32 14.19
N GLY A 375 -8.97 -26.97 14.36
CA GLY A 375 -9.58 -26.58 15.65
C GLY A 375 -9.30 -25.15 16.09
N ALA A 376 -8.57 -24.35 15.35
CA ALA A 376 -8.45 -22.91 15.61
C ALA A 376 -9.78 -22.20 15.28
N LYS A 377 -10.13 -21.19 16.07
CA LYS A 377 -11.39 -20.45 15.93
C LYS A 377 -11.28 -19.29 14.94
N VAL A 378 -10.12 -18.65 14.90
CA VAL A 378 -9.81 -17.53 14.02
C VAL A 378 -9.16 -18.05 12.75
N ARG A 379 -9.71 -17.66 11.61
CA ARG A 379 -9.13 -18.04 10.32
C ARG A 379 -7.86 -17.22 10.06
N THR A 380 -6.86 -17.83 9.49
CA THR A 380 -5.62 -17.16 9.11
C THR A 380 -5.37 -17.38 7.62
N LEU A 381 -5.37 -16.28 6.87
CA LEU A 381 -5.31 -16.29 5.41
C LEU A 381 -4.02 -15.60 4.95
N VAL A 382 -3.45 -16.10 3.85
CA VAL A 382 -2.44 -15.43 3.05
C VAL A 382 -3.12 -15.04 1.74
N ILE A 383 -3.16 -13.74 1.44
CA ILE A 383 -3.83 -13.22 0.25
C ILE A 383 -2.84 -12.36 -0.52
N GLU A 384 -2.62 -12.69 -1.79
CA GLU A 384 -1.84 -11.84 -2.69
C GLU A 384 -2.61 -10.53 -2.96
N THR A 385 -1.97 -9.39 -2.64
CA THR A 385 -2.61 -8.09 -2.89
C THR A 385 -2.58 -7.74 -4.37
N ASN A 386 -3.64 -7.08 -4.83
CA ASN A 386 -3.73 -6.55 -6.19
C ASN A 386 -4.33 -5.14 -6.17
N GLU A 387 -3.46 -4.18 -5.83
CA GLU A 387 -3.86 -2.78 -5.71
C GLU A 387 -4.30 -2.21 -7.05
N GLU A 388 -3.65 -2.59 -8.14
CA GLU A 388 -3.99 -2.12 -9.49
C GLU A 388 -5.39 -2.57 -9.91
N LEU A 389 -5.75 -3.82 -9.62
CA LEU A 389 -7.11 -4.31 -9.88
C LEU A 389 -8.14 -3.56 -9.01
N MET A 390 -7.82 -3.29 -7.74
CA MET A 390 -8.73 -2.54 -6.87
C MET A 390 -8.93 -1.11 -7.38
N ILE A 391 -7.86 -0.45 -7.85
CA ILE A 391 -7.97 0.88 -8.48
C ILE A 391 -8.86 0.82 -9.72
N ALA A 392 -8.71 -0.22 -10.55
CA ALA A 392 -9.57 -0.39 -11.73
C ALA A 392 -11.04 -0.62 -11.37
N ARG A 393 -11.32 -1.43 -10.33
CA ARG A 393 -12.69 -1.64 -9.80
C ARG A 393 -13.30 -0.33 -9.29
N ASP A 394 -12.56 0.42 -8.46
CA ASP A 394 -13.01 1.73 -7.96
C ASP A 394 -13.24 2.72 -9.11
N THR A 395 -12.35 2.73 -10.11
CA THR A 395 -12.52 3.56 -11.31
C THR A 395 -13.81 3.23 -12.04
N LYS A 396 -14.11 1.95 -12.25
CA LYS A 396 -15.35 1.50 -12.88
C LYS A 396 -16.57 1.88 -12.07
N GLU A 397 -16.52 1.73 -10.75
CA GLU A 397 -17.60 2.11 -9.83
C GLU A 397 -17.90 3.62 -9.90
N VAL A 398 -16.88 4.47 -9.85
CA VAL A 398 -17.02 5.92 -9.97
C VAL A 398 -17.69 6.30 -11.30
N LEU A 399 -17.25 5.72 -12.42
CA LEU A 399 -17.85 5.99 -13.72
C LEU A 399 -19.32 5.56 -13.80
N GLY A 400 -19.67 4.42 -13.18
CA GLY A 400 -21.06 3.98 -13.09
C GLY A 400 -21.94 4.94 -12.31
N ASN A 401 -21.44 5.46 -11.18
CA ASN A 401 -22.15 6.42 -10.34
C ASN A 401 -22.32 7.78 -11.03
N GLU A 402 -21.39 8.17 -11.89
CA GLU A 402 -21.44 9.42 -12.68
C GLU A 402 -22.21 9.26 -14.01
N GLY A 403 -22.73 8.06 -14.33
CA GLY A 403 -23.45 7.81 -15.57
C GLY A 403 -22.57 7.87 -16.83
N LEU A 404 -21.30 7.53 -16.71
CA LEU A 404 -20.29 7.54 -17.78
C LEU A 404 -19.96 6.14 -18.33
N LEU A 405 -20.71 5.11 -17.93
CA LEU A 405 -20.61 3.75 -18.43
C LEU A 405 -21.61 3.47 -19.54
#